data_90ce714c930db9024826f83d1e28ef03
#
_entry.id   90ce714c930db9024826f83d1e28ef03
#
_cell.length_a   1.000
_cell.length_b   1.000
_cell.length_c   1.000
_cell.angle_alpha   90.00
_cell.angle_beta   90.00
_cell.angle_gamma   90.00
#
_symmetry.space_group_name_H-M   'P 1'
#
loop_
_entity.id
_entity.type
_entity.pdbx_description
1 polymer ?
#
loop_
_entity_poly.entity_id
_entity_poly.type
_entity_poly.pdbx_seq_one_letter_code
_entity_poly.pdbx_strand_id
1 'polypeptide(L)'
;MIEKEYKLSKTNEKAIEKVIFDENLHYLHMVFNQGEGLPEHLSNSNVDMTVIRGRLSIGLDDQEIHEYKAGTLLKIPFQTKMNVRNVYDETLELIVVKAPAPKG
;
A
#
# COMPACT_ATOMS: atom_id res chain seq x y z
N MET A 1 3.19 -22.01 20.28
CA MET A 1 3.15 -20.55 20.44
C MET A 1 1.74 -20.03 20.14
N ILE A 2 1.32 -19.03 20.86
CA ILE A 2 0.02 -18.39 20.64
C ILE A 2 0.05 -17.52 19.40
N GLU A 3 1.13 -16.76 19.26
CA GLU A 3 1.30 -15.83 18.12
C GLU A 3 1.67 -16.55 16.84
N LYS A 4 1.19 -16.02 15.72
CA LYS A 4 1.64 -16.42 14.39
C LYS A 4 2.67 -15.41 13.92
N GLU A 5 3.77 -15.90 13.38
CA GLU A 5 4.84 -15.05 12.86
C GLU A 5 4.78 -15.03 11.35
N TYR A 6 4.82 -13.83 10.78
CA TYR A 6 4.95 -13.62 9.34
C TYR A 6 6.20 -12.81 9.08
N LYS A 7 6.88 -13.12 8.00
CA LYS A 7 8.09 -12.37 7.62
C LYS A 7 7.85 -11.66 6.31
N LEU A 8 8.14 -10.35 6.29
CA LEU A 8 8.10 -9.57 5.08
C LEU A 8 9.37 -9.83 4.29
N SER A 9 9.25 -9.90 2.96
CA SER A 9 10.44 -10.09 2.14
C SER A 9 11.34 -8.86 2.22
N LYS A 10 12.65 -9.07 2.11
CA LYS A 10 13.66 -8.01 2.07
C LYS A 10 14.13 -7.90 0.63
N THR A 11 13.29 -7.34 -0.22
CA THR A 11 13.61 -7.22 -1.63
C THR A 11 13.68 -5.76 -2.05
N ASN A 12 14.45 -5.49 -3.11
CA ASN A 12 14.43 -4.22 -3.81
C ASN A 12 13.75 -4.34 -5.17
N GLU A 13 13.15 -5.47 -5.46
CA GLU A 13 12.42 -5.68 -6.70
C GLU A 13 10.92 -5.50 -6.45
N LYS A 14 10.18 -5.21 -7.52
CA LYS A 14 8.73 -5.07 -7.44
C LYS A 14 8.11 -6.30 -6.76
N ALA A 15 7.30 -6.05 -5.75
CA ALA A 15 6.62 -7.11 -5.01
C ALA A 15 5.27 -6.61 -4.51
N ILE A 16 4.28 -7.49 -4.54
CA ILE A 16 2.99 -7.29 -3.90
C ILE A 16 2.71 -8.57 -3.14
N GLU A 17 3.00 -8.54 -1.83
CA GLU A 17 2.89 -9.71 -0.98
C GLU A 17 1.60 -9.68 -0.18
N LYS A 18 0.86 -10.77 -0.21
CA LYS A 18 -0.32 -10.98 0.60
C LYS A 18 0.12 -11.64 1.90
N VAL A 19 0.47 -10.84 2.92
CA VAL A 19 1.04 -11.35 4.16
C VAL A 19 -0.05 -11.97 5.02
N ILE A 20 -1.16 -11.25 5.24
CA ILE A 20 -2.35 -11.79 5.89
C ILE A 20 -3.52 -11.54 4.95
N PHE A 21 -4.30 -12.58 4.71
CA PHE A 21 -5.39 -12.50 3.75
C PHE A 21 -6.54 -13.35 4.28
N ASP A 22 -7.21 -12.84 5.30
CA ASP A 22 -8.29 -13.56 5.97
C ASP A 22 -9.59 -12.74 5.94
N GLU A 23 -10.59 -13.19 6.66
CA GLU A 23 -11.91 -12.57 6.68
C GLU A 23 -11.96 -11.24 7.43
N ASN A 24 -10.98 -10.97 8.28
CA ASN A 24 -10.96 -9.77 9.11
C ASN A 24 -10.22 -8.62 8.42
N LEU A 25 -9.11 -8.92 7.76
CA LEU A 25 -8.31 -7.90 7.09
C LEU A 25 -7.41 -8.52 6.03
N HIS A 26 -6.95 -7.64 5.15
CA HIS A 26 -5.83 -7.96 4.26
C HIS A 26 -4.65 -7.09 4.68
N TYR A 27 -3.50 -7.72 4.90
CA TYR A 27 -2.25 -7.04 5.22
C TYR A 27 -1.31 -7.29 4.04
N LEU A 28 -0.99 -6.23 3.32
CA LEU A 28 -0.20 -6.31 2.10
C LEU A 28 1.13 -5.59 2.29
N HIS A 29 2.18 -6.18 1.76
CA HIS A 29 3.51 -5.57 1.73
C HIS A 29 3.87 -5.34 0.26
N MET A 30 4.16 -4.10 -0.09
CA MET A 30 4.41 -3.72 -1.48
C MET A 30 5.73 -3.03 -1.63
N VAL A 31 6.44 -3.36 -2.72
CA VAL A 31 7.71 -2.73 -3.09
C VAL A 31 7.62 -2.33 -4.55
N PHE A 32 7.95 -1.06 -4.84
CA PHE A 32 7.95 -0.52 -6.18
C PHE A 32 9.23 0.24 -6.47
N ASN A 33 9.80 0.01 -7.64
CA ASN A 33 10.90 0.79 -8.17
C ASN A 33 10.37 1.95 -9.01
N GLN A 34 11.28 2.81 -9.48
CA GLN A 34 10.91 3.98 -10.26
C GLN A 34 10.02 3.61 -11.46
N GLY A 35 8.92 4.31 -11.62
CA GLY A 35 7.96 4.10 -12.70
C GLY A 35 6.94 3.02 -12.42
N GLU A 36 7.06 2.31 -11.29
CA GLU A 36 6.14 1.23 -10.91
C GLU A 36 5.08 1.73 -9.95
N GLY A 37 3.99 0.98 -9.85
CA GLY A 37 2.90 1.30 -8.97
C GLY A 37 1.73 0.35 -9.20
N LEU A 38 0.56 0.75 -8.72
CA LEU A 38 -0.68 0.01 -8.91
C LEU A 38 -1.49 0.64 -10.04
N PRO A 39 -2.23 -0.16 -10.81
CA PRO A 39 -3.23 0.41 -11.72
C PRO A 39 -4.21 1.29 -10.93
N GLU A 40 -4.66 2.37 -11.55
CA GLU A 40 -5.67 3.23 -10.93
C GLU A 40 -6.94 2.42 -10.68
N HIS A 41 -7.46 2.48 -9.46
CA HIS A 41 -8.63 1.68 -9.07
C HIS A 41 -9.33 2.32 -7.87
N LEU A 42 -10.57 1.91 -7.64
CA LEU A 42 -11.31 2.30 -6.45
C LEU A 42 -10.89 1.42 -5.29
N SER A 43 -10.70 2.03 -4.12
CA SER A 43 -10.43 1.26 -2.90
C SER A 43 -11.66 0.39 -2.60
N ASN A 44 -11.41 -0.90 -2.36
CA ASN A 44 -12.48 -1.88 -2.11
C ASN A 44 -12.68 -2.14 -0.62
N SER A 45 -12.11 -1.31 0.23
CA SER A 45 -12.28 -1.29 1.67
C SER A 45 -11.71 0.01 2.21
N ASN A 46 -11.79 0.22 3.52
CA ASN A 46 -10.99 1.26 4.17
C ASN A 46 -9.52 0.82 4.15
N VAL A 47 -8.64 1.74 3.78
CA VAL A 47 -7.22 1.45 3.57
C VAL A 47 -6.40 2.27 4.54
N ASP A 48 -5.50 1.61 5.27
CA ASP A 48 -4.43 2.27 6.01
C ASP A 48 -3.12 1.96 5.28
N MET A 49 -2.49 3.01 4.75
CA MET A 49 -1.28 2.87 3.94
C MET A 49 -0.12 3.56 4.63
N THR A 50 0.91 2.78 4.99
CA THR A 50 2.10 3.29 5.65
C THR A 50 3.28 3.28 4.69
N VAL A 51 3.97 4.41 4.57
CA VAL A 51 5.22 4.50 3.81
C VAL A 51 6.35 4.07 4.73
N ILE A 52 6.99 2.95 4.41
CA ILE A 52 8.08 2.39 5.21
C ILE A 52 9.43 2.89 4.70
N ARG A 53 9.56 3.03 3.39
CA ARG A 53 10.82 3.40 2.75
C ARG A 53 10.51 4.16 1.47
N GLY A 54 11.35 5.15 1.14
CA GLY A 54 11.19 5.91 -0.08
C GLY A 54 10.14 7.01 0.01
N ARG A 55 9.52 7.31 -1.11
CA ARG A 55 8.55 8.39 -1.22
C ARG A 55 7.39 7.96 -2.11
N LEU A 56 6.18 8.10 -1.58
CA LEU A 56 4.94 7.75 -2.28
C LEU A 56 4.42 8.97 -3.05
N SER A 57 4.04 8.75 -4.30
CA SER A 57 3.26 9.71 -5.08
C SER A 57 1.87 9.14 -5.24
N ILE A 58 0.85 9.85 -4.77
CA ILE A 58 -0.51 9.33 -4.75
C ILE A 58 -1.53 10.38 -5.18
N GLY A 59 -2.42 9.97 -6.10
CA GLY A 59 -3.59 10.73 -6.47
C GLY A 59 -4.83 10.09 -5.89
N LEU A 60 -5.67 10.88 -5.22
CA LEU A 60 -6.91 10.41 -4.60
C LEU A 60 -8.07 11.22 -5.17
N ASP A 61 -9.02 10.53 -5.81
CA ASP A 61 -10.17 11.15 -6.47
C ASP A 61 -9.72 12.29 -7.40
N ASP A 62 -10.29 13.48 -7.25
CA ASP A 62 -9.96 14.65 -8.07
C ASP A 62 -8.95 15.58 -7.41
N GLN A 63 -8.35 15.16 -6.31
CA GLN A 63 -7.33 15.95 -5.63
C GLN A 63 -6.04 15.98 -6.45
N GLU A 64 -5.22 17.00 -6.20
CA GLU A 64 -3.87 17.04 -6.74
C GLU A 64 -3.06 15.86 -6.21
N ILE A 65 -2.06 15.46 -6.99
CA ILE A 65 -1.14 14.42 -6.54
C ILE A 65 -0.32 14.97 -5.38
N HIS A 66 -0.28 14.22 -4.28
CA HIS A 66 0.52 14.55 -3.11
C HIS A 66 1.63 13.51 -2.92
N GLU A 67 2.69 13.93 -2.26
CA GLU A 67 3.85 13.09 -2.01
C GLU A 67 4.06 12.93 -0.51
N TYR A 68 4.40 11.72 -0.10
CA TYR A 68 4.57 11.40 1.31
C TYR A 68 5.84 10.59 1.52
N LYS A 69 6.62 10.98 2.51
CA LYS A 69 7.89 10.34 2.86
C LYS A 69 7.68 9.18 3.83
N ALA A 70 8.73 8.35 3.96
CA ALA A 70 8.76 7.28 4.94
C ALA A 70 8.38 7.79 6.33
N GLY A 71 7.60 6.98 7.04
CA GLY A 71 7.05 7.33 8.35
C GLY A 71 5.66 7.93 8.31
N THR A 72 5.06 8.06 7.13
CA THR A 72 3.71 8.61 6.98
C THR A 72 2.69 7.49 6.89
N LEU A 73 1.58 7.64 7.62
CA LEU A 73 0.42 6.76 7.54
C LEU A 73 -0.75 7.54 6.96
N LEU A 74 -1.32 7.01 5.89
CA LEU A 74 -2.52 7.59 5.26
C LEU A 74 -3.72 6.71 5.54
N LYS A 75 -4.84 7.35 5.90
CA LYS A 75 -6.12 6.69 6.06
C LYS A 75 -6.99 7.06 4.87
N ILE A 76 -7.34 6.07 4.05
CA ILE A 76 -8.04 6.28 2.78
C ILE A 76 -9.41 5.59 2.85
N PRO A 77 -10.52 6.33 2.68
CA PRO A 77 -11.85 5.74 2.77
C PRO A 77 -12.16 4.74 1.67
N PHE A 78 -13.12 3.87 1.94
CA PHE A 78 -13.72 2.98 0.96
C PHE A 78 -14.24 3.77 -0.26
N GLN A 79 -14.08 3.22 -1.45
CA GLN A 79 -14.53 3.80 -2.74
C GLN A 79 -13.83 5.12 -3.11
N THR A 80 -12.58 5.26 -2.71
CA THR A 80 -11.72 6.35 -3.17
C THR A 80 -10.92 5.87 -4.38
N LYS A 81 -10.93 6.64 -5.44
CA LYS A 81 -10.09 6.33 -6.61
C LYS A 81 -8.64 6.62 -6.24
N MET A 82 -7.78 5.61 -6.37
CA MET A 82 -6.38 5.70 -5.99
C MET A 82 -5.47 5.48 -7.18
N ASN A 83 -4.49 6.35 -7.31
CA ASN A 83 -3.38 6.16 -8.24
C ASN A 83 -2.08 6.16 -7.44
N VAL A 84 -1.54 4.98 -7.20
CA VAL A 84 -0.37 4.75 -6.33
C VAL A 84 0.85 4.53 -7.20
N ARG A 85 1.86 5.40 -7.06
CA ARG A 85 3.04 5.37 -7.95
C ARG A 85 4.33 5.65 -7.19
N ASN A 86 5.42 5.13 -7.72
CA ASN A 86 6.77 5.57 -7.37
C ASN A 86 7.36 6.29 -8.59
N VAL A 87 7.53 7.61 -8.48
CA VAL A 87 8.12 8.43 -9.55
C VAL A 87 9.57 8.80 -9.26
N TYR A 88 10.12 8.35 -8.15
CA TYR A 88 11.48 8.67 -7.72
C TYR A 88 12.43 7.49 -7.94
N ASP A 89 13.73 7.78 -7.91
CA ASP A 89 14.76 6.78 -8.14
C ASP A 89 15.03 5.87 -6.93
N GLU A 90 14.57 6.25 -5.74
CA GLU A 90 14.68 5.34 -4.58
C GLU A 90 13.51 4.36 -4.54
N THR A 91 13.77 3.18 -3.96
CA THR A 91 12.75 2.14 -3.82
C THR A 91 11.68 2.59 -2.83
N LEU A 92 10.42 2.39 -3.22
CA LEU A 92 9.25 2.65 -2.35
C LEU A 92 8.80 1.35 -1.72
N GLU A 93 8.59 1.39 -0.41
CA GLU A 93 8.07 0.24 0.35
C GLU A 93 6.86 0.67 1.16
N LEU A 94 5.76 -0.05 1.01
CA LEU A 94 4.48 0.25 1.63
C LEU A 94 3.95 -0.93 2.43
N ILE A 95 3.29 -0.63 3.55
CA ILE A 95 2.38 -1.56 4.20
C ILE A 95 0.96 -1.04 3.95
N VAL A 96 0.11 -1.92 3.43
CA VAL A 96 -1.27 -1.58 3.10
C VAL A 96 -2.19 -2.52 3.86
N VAL A 97 -3.02 -1.96 4.73
CA VAL A 97 -3.99 -2.74 5.50
C VAL A 97 -5.38 -2.38 5.02
N LYS A 98 -6.16 -3.39 4.65
CA LYS A 98 -7.57 -3.23 4.30
C LYS A 98 -8.40 -3.87 5.40
N ALA A 99 -9.22 -3.06 6.07
CA ALA A 99 -10.05 -3.53 7.17
C ALA A 99 -11.39 -2.80 7.13
N PRO A 100 -12.50 -3.55 7.04
CA PRO A 100 -12.59 -5.01 6.96
C PRO A 100 -12.01 -5.56 5.67
N ALA A 101 -11.80 -6.86 5.63
CA ALA A 101 -11.35 -7.51 4.40
C ALA A 101 -12.34 -7.21 3.28
N PRO A 102 -11.86 -6.90 2.06
CA PRO A 102 -12.75 -6.61 0.95
C PRO A 102 -13.66 -7.80 0.64
N LYS A 103 -14.89 -7.51 0.29
CA LYS A 103 -15.86 -8.52 -0.11
C LYS A 103 -15.80 -8.72 -1.62
N GLY A 104 -15.80 -9.97 -2.00
CA GLY A 104 -15.88 -10.36 -3.39
C GLY A 104 -14.61 -10.25 -4.15
#